data_b5580931dc2d062a52d307bf6e9a265c
#
_entry.id   b5580931dc2d062a52d307bf6e9a265c
#
_cell.length_a   1.000
_cell.length_b   1.000
_cell.length_c   1.000
_cell.angle_alpha   90.00
_cell.angle_beta   90.00
_cell.angle_gamma   90.00
#
_symmetry.space_group_name_H-M   'P 1'
#
loop_
_entity.id
_entity.type
_entity.pdbx_description
1 polymer ?
#
loop_
_entity_poly.entity_id
_entity_poly.type
_entity_poly.pdbx_seq_one_letter_code
_entity_poly.pdbx_strand_id
1 'polypeptide(L)'
;LDEMKISASTVNDLINFEMQLHIDLCNEYGISKTDLESTDEQNENIAYTRYVLELGYSGDFLDLLSALAPCVLGYGEIGLNLKDFKPDNVMYQKWIETYASNEYQDVCKNVSQLIDNSFLIRLGNNYKDTYKWVQANKIFNKATLLEVDFWNMALK
;
A
#
# COMPACT_ATOMS: atom_id res chain seq x y z
N LEU A 1 11.60 17.64 7.84
CA LEU A 1 11.93 16.66 8.88
C LEU A 1 10.73 15.80 9.27
N ASP A 2 9.52 16.36 9.32
CA ASP A 2 8.31 15.62 9.73
C ASP A 2 7.93 14.55 8.70
N GLU A 3 7.99 14.85 7.41
CA GLU A 3 7.80 13.85 6.34
C GLU A 3 8.82 12.69 6.45
N MET A 4 10.09 12.99 6.77
CA MET A 4 11.13 11.98 6.97
C MET A 4 10.81 11.08 8.17
N LYS A 5 10.33 11.65 9.28
CA LYS A 5 9.93 10.88 10.47
C LYS A 5 8.77 9.94 10.18
N ILE A 6 7.74 10.45 9.50
CA ILE A 6 6.57 9.64 9.11
C ILE A 6 7.00 8.51 8.18
N SER A 7 7.78 8.82 7.14
CA SER A 7 8.26 7.80 6.19
C SER A 7 9.13 6.73 6.89
N ALA A 8 10.01 7.13 7.81
CA ALA A 8 10.83 6.20 8.58
C ALA A 8 9.98 5.32 9.51
N SER A 9 8.94 5.89 10.14
CA SER A 9 7.98 5.11 10.95
C SER A 9 7.24 4.09 10.07
N THR A 10 6.76 4.50 8.90
CA THR A 10 6.07 3.59 7.97
C THR A 10 6.95 2.40 7.56
N VAL A 11 8.23 2.66 7.24
CA VAL A 11 9.18 1.57 6.93
C VAL A 11 9.41 0.66 8.14
N ASN A 12 9.54 1.24 9.35
CA ASN A 12 9.69 0.46 10.58
C ASN A 12 8.47 -0.44 10.83
N ASP A 13 7.27 0.08 10.64
CA ASP A 13 6.01 -0.64 10.87
C ASP A 13 5.81 -1.75 9.84
N LEU A 14 6.13 -1.49 8.56
CA LEU A 14 6.14 -2.50 7.51
C LEU A 14 7.05 -3.69 7.87
N ILE A 15 8.30 -3.42 8.27
CA ILE A 15 9.28 -4.48 8.54
C ILE A 15 8.94 -5.26 9.82
N ASN A 16 8.54 -4.57 10.89
CA ASN A 16 8.41 -5.19 12.20
C ASN A 16 7.02 -5.74 12.51
N PHE A 17 5.98 -5.27 11.82
CA PHE A 17 4.61 -5.71 12.04
C PHE A 17 4.01 -6.40 10.83
N GLU A 18 3.92 -5.74 9.68
CA GLU A 18 3.22 -6.27 8.52
C GLU A 18 3.95 -7.48 7.91
N MET A 19 5.25 -7.38 7.70
CA MET A 19 6.05 -8.51 7.20
C MET A 19 6.02 -9.69 8.16
N GLN A 20 6.04 -9.45 9.47
CA GLN A 20 5.94 -10.52 10.45
C GLN A 20 4.56 -11.18 10.44
N LEU A 21 3.49 -10.41 10.29
CA LEU A 21 2.13 -10.93 10.14
C LEU A 21 2.03 -11.89 8.94
N HIS A 22 2.60 -11.52 7.80
CA HIS A 22 2.60 -12.37 6.60
C HIS A 22 3.40 -13.66 6.80
N ILE A 23 4.56 -13.58 7.44
CA ILE A 23 5.37 -14.76 7.78
C ILE A 23 4.60 -15.70 8.70
N ASP A 24 3.95 -15.18 9.72
CA ASP A 24 3.18 -15.97 10.68
C ASP A 24 1.97 -16.63 10.00
N LEU A 25 1.24 -15.91 9.17
CA LEU A 25 0.14 -16.46 8.37
C LEU A 25 0.62 -17.59 7.45
N CYS A 26 1.72 -17.40 6.74
CA CYS A 26 2.30 -18.43 5.86
C CYS A 26 2.71 -19.68 6.66
N ASN A 27 3.31 -19.51 7.83
CA ASN A 27 3.69 -20.61 8.72
C ASN A 27 2.46 -21.43 9.19
N GLU A 28 1.32 -20.78 9.48
CA GLU A 28 0.07 -21.48 9.83
C GLU A 28 -0.41 -22.42 8.70
N TYR A 29 -0.03 -22.15 7.46
CA TYR A 29 -0.35 -22.96 6.28
C TYR A 29 0.81 -23.87 5.82
N GLY A 30 1.85 -24.02 6.65
CA GLY A 30 2.99 -24.88 6.37
C GLY A 30 3.98 -24.34 5.35
N ILE A 31 3.90 -23.05 5.00
CA ILE A 31 4.85 -22.36 4.13
C ILE A 31 5.93 -21.75 5.02
N SER A 32 7.16 -22.26 4.89
CA SER A 32 8.29 -21.77 5.69
C SER A 32 8.80 -20.41 5.19
N LYS A 33 9.56 -19.70 6.06
CA LYS A 33 10.27 -18.49 5.67
C LYS A 33 11.22 -18.73 4.50
N THR A 34 11.89 -19.89 4.47
CA THR A 34 12.79 -20.27 3.37
C THR A 34 12.04 -20.43 2.05
N ASP A 35 10.84 -21.00 2.07
CA ASP A 35 9.99 -21.13 0.87
C ASP A 35 9.59 -19.74 0.35
N LEU A 36 9.23 -18.82 1.26
CA LEU A 36 8.91 -17.44 0.88
C LEU A 36 10.10 -16.72 0.24
N GLU A 37 11.30 -16.84 0.85
CA GLU A 37 12.53 -16.20 0.35
C GLU A 37 13.03 -16.80 -0.98
N SER A 38 12.67 -18.04 -1.28
CA SER A 38 13.07 -18.74 -2.51
C SER A 38 12.03 -18.68 -3.64
N THR A 39 10.84 -18.10 -3.37
CA THR A 39 9.78 -17.99 -4.37
C THR A 39 10.14 -16.95 -5.42
N ASP A 40 10.06 -17.34 -6.69
CA ASP A 40 10.32 -16.44 -7.82
C ASP A 40 9.24 -15.34 -7.92
N GLU A 41 9.70 -14.13 -8.14
CA GLU A 41 8.85 -12.97 -8.31
C GLU A 41 8.04 -13.07 -9.61
N GLN A 42 6.72 -12.97 -9.53
CA GLN A 42 5.83 -13.00 -10.69
C GLN A 42 5.84 -11.66 -11.45
N ASN A 43 5.46 -11.71 -12.73
CA ASN A 43 5.49 -10.54 -13.61
C ASN A 43 4.64 -9.37 -13.10
N GLU A 44 3.50 -9.64 -12.51
CA GLU A 44 2.59 -8.65 -11.95
C GLU A 44 3.20 -7.93 -10.76
N ASN A 45 3.90 -8.67 -9.88
CA ASN A 45 4.65 -8.09 -8.78
C ASN A 45 5.82 -7.24 -9.31
N ILE A 46 6.57 -7.75 -10.28
CA ILE A 46 7.64 -7.00 -10.95
C ILE A 46 7.08 -5.70 -11.54
N ALA A 47 5.97 -5.76 -12.27
CA ALA A 47 5.37 -4.58 -12.90
C ALA A 47 5.01 -3.50 -11.89
N TYR A 48 4.36 -3.88 -10.78
CA TYR A 48 3.96 -2.94 -9.74
C TYR A 48 5.16 -2.35 -9.00
N THR A 49 6.03 -3.19 -8.47
CA THR A 49 7.18 -2.73 -7.67
C THR A 49 8.15 -1.87 -8.48
N ARG A 50 8.41 -2.23 -9.76
CA ARG A 50 9.31 -1.42 -10.63
C ARG A 50 8.66 -0.11 -11.05
N TYR A 51 7.34 -0.06 -11.21
CA TYR A 51 6.62 1.19 -11.43
C TYR A 51 6.78 2.17 -10.27
N VAL A 52 6.61 1.69 -9.03
CA VAL A 52 6.81 2.51 -7.83
C VAL A 52 8.25 2.99 -7.71
N LEU A 53 9.23 2.08 -7.90
CA LEU A 53 10.65 2.42 -7.84
C LEU A 53 11.04 3.44 -8.92
N GLU A 54 10.56 3.29 -10.15
CA GLU A 54 10.81 4.23 -11.23
C GLU A 54 10.33 5.64 -10.87
N LEU A 55 9.13 5.77 -10.33
CA LEU A 55 8.60 7.07 -9.89
C LEU A 55 9.36 7.66 -8.71
N GLY A 56 9.91 6.82 -7.83
CA GLY A 56 10.78 7.26 -6.75
C GLY A 56 12.15 7.77 -7.23
N TYR A 57 12.70 7.18 -8.31
CA TYR A 57 13.99 7.57 -8.86
C TYR A 57 13.93 8.71 -9.88
N SER A 58 12.93 8.71 -10.76
CA SER A 58 12.81 9.68 -11.86
C SER A 58 11.91 10.87 -11.54
N GLY A 59 11.00 10.72 -10.58
CA GLY A 59 10.05 11.73 -10.16
C GLY A 59 10.48 12.48 -8.91
N ASP A 60 9.49 12.96 -8.19
CA ASP A 60 9.67 13.62 -6.90
C ASP A 60 8.88 12.90 -5.79
N PHE A 61 8.93 13.47 -4.57
CA PHE A 61 8.27 12.90 -3.41
C PHE A 61 6.73 12.76 -3.59
N LEU A 62 6.10 13.69 -4.32
CA LEU A 62 4.67 13.62 -4.59
C LEU A 62 4.33 12.49 -5.56
N ASP A 63 5.18 12.21 -6.54
CA ASP A 63 5.02 11.09 -7.46
C ASP A 63 5.14 9.75 -6.73
N LEU A 64 6.15 9.61 -5.86
CA LEU A 64 6.34 8.43 -5.04
C LEU A 64 5.16 8.18 -4.09
N LEU A 65 4.71 9.22 -3.36
CA LEU A 65 3.55 9.10 -2.48
C LEU A 65 2.29 8.69 -3.25
N SER A 66 2.07 9.25 -4.45
CA SER A 66 0.93 8.92 -5.28
C SER A 66 0.96 7.46 -5.78
N ALA A 67 2.15 6.92 -6.04
CA ALA A 67 2.33 5.54 -6.45
C ALA A 67 2.18 4.54 -5.30
N LEU A 68 2.57 4.93 -4.08
CA LEU A 68 2.45 4.11 -2.87
C LEU A 68 1.05 4.15 -2.24
N ALA A 69 0.27 5.20 -2.49
CA ALA A 69 -1.03 5.39 -1.85
C ALA A 69 -1.99 4.20 -2.01
N PRO A 70 -2.11 3.53 -3.19
CA PRO A 70 -3.02 2.39 -3.36
C PRO A 70 -2.74 1.23 -2.42
N CYS A 71 -1.47 0.89 -2.14
CA CYS A 71 -1.13 -0.25 -1.28
C CYS A 71 -1.43 -0.02 0.21
N VAL A 72 -1.76 1.19 0.61
CA VAL A 72 -2.23 1.49 1.97
C VAL A 72 -3.72 1.77 1.97
N LEU A 73 -4.17 2.75 1.18
CA LEU A 73 -5.55 3.22 1.21
C LEU A 73 -6.52 2.21 0.61
N GLY A 74 -6.10 1.50 -0.45
CA GLY A 74 -6.90 0.46 -1.09
C GLY A 74 -7.22 -0.69 -0.13
N TYR A 75 -6.23 -1.17 0.62
CA TYR A 75 -6.42 -2.24 1.60
C TYR A 75 -7.37 -1.82 2.72
N GLY A 76 -7.23 -0.60 3.23
CA GLY A 76 -8.15 -0.06 4.24
C GLY A 76 -9.59 0.06 3.73
N GLU A 77 -9.78 0.49 2.48
CA GLU A 77 -11.12 0.58 1.85
C GLU A 77 -11.73 -0.80 1.63
N ILE A 78 -10.95 -1.76 1.11
CA ILE A 78 -11.40 -3.15 0.91
C ILE A 78 -11.75 -3.78 2.26
N GLY A 79 -10.92 -3.62 3.28
CA GLY A 79 -11.18 -4.13 4.63
C GLY A 79 -12.51 -3.61 5.18
N LEU A 80 -12.77 -2.30 5.10
CA LEU A 80 -14.02 -1.70 5.54
C LEU A 80 -15.23 -2.20 4.74
N ASN A 81 -15.10 -2.35 3.42
CA ASN A 81 -16.17 -2.83 2.56
C ASN A 81 -16.54 -4.30 2.85
N LEU A 82 -15.57 -5.09 3.30
CA LEU A 82 -15.75 -6.51 3.61
C LEU A 82 -15.97 -6.80 5.10
N LYS A 83 -15.96 -5.81 5.99
CA LYS A 83 -16.00 -6.00 7.46
C LYS A 83 -17.15 -6.86 7.98
N ASP A 84 -18.30 -6.82 7.30
CA ASP A 84 -19.48 -7.59 7.64
C ASP A 84 -19.55 -8.95 6.92
N PHE A 85 -18.63 -9.19 5.98
CA PHE A 85 -18.50 -10.47 5.29
C PHE A 85 -17.77 -11.48 6.17
N LYS A 86 -18.32 -12.69 6.27
CA LYS A 86 -17.73 -13.78 7.06
C LYS A 86 -17.37 -14.93 6.12
N PRO A 87 -16.13 -14.97 5.63
CA PRO A 87 -15.67 -16.09 4.81
C PRO A 87 -15.55 -17.36 5.66
N ASP A 88 -15.74 -18.50 5.03
CA ASP A 88 -15.52 -19.80 5.69
C ASP A 88 -14.03 -20.02 6.04
N ASN A 89 -13.14 -19.39 5.30
CA ASN A 89 -11.71 -19.48 5.54
C ASN A 89 -11.25 -18.46 6.60
N VAL A 90 -10.73 -18.96 7.71
CA VAL A 90 -10.26 -18.18 8.85
C VAL A 90 -9.13 -17.18 8.47
N MET A 91 -8.29 -17.52 7.47
CA MET A 91 -7.23 -16.62 7.01
C MET A 91 -7.81 -15.34 6.40
N TYR A 92 -8.82 -15.46 5.55
CA TYR A 92 -9.49 -14.29 4.97
C TYR A 92 -10.24 -13.48 6.02
N GLN A 93 -10.80 -14.13 7.05
CA GLN A 93 -11.42 -13.42 8.16
C GLN A 93 -10.39 -12.59 8.92
N LYS A 94 -9.24 -13.18 9.31
CA LYS A 94 -8.14 -12.46 9.97
C LYS A 94 -7.64 -11.28 9.12
N TRP A 95 -7.50 -11.49 7.80
CA TRP A 95 -7.10 -10.44 6.87
C TRP A 95 -8.10 -9.28 6.87
N ILE A 96 -9.39 -9.55 6.74
CA ILE A 96 -10.45 -8.52 6.79
C ILE A 96 -10.44 -7.78 8.12
N GLU A 97 -10.37 -8.50 9.25
CA GLU A 97 -10.33 -7.91 10.58
C GLU A 97 -9.12 -6.97 10.77
N THR A 98 -7.95 -7.35 10.24
CA THR A 98 -6.74 -6.53 10.29
C THR A 98 -6.94 -5.21 9.55
N TYR A 99 -7.34 -5.27 8.28
CA TYR A 99 -7.45 -4.07 7.44
C TYR A 99 -8.71 -3.23 7.73
N ALA A 100 -9.73 -3.81 8.36
CA ALA A 100 -10.90 -3.08 8.87
C ALA A 100 -10.71 -2.51 10.29
N SER A 101 -9.61 -2.85 10.97
CA SER A 101 -9.35 -2.42 12.35
C SER A 101 -9.21 -0.89 12.47
N ASN A 102 -9.50 -0.36 13.65
CA ASN A 102 -9.30 1.06 13.92
C ASN A 102 -7.83 1.47 13.76
N GLU A 103 -6.91 0.58 14.16
CA GLU A 103 -5.46 0.78 14.04
C GLU A 103 -5.05 0.99 12.58
N TYR A 104 -5.53 0.13 11.68
CA TYR A 104 -5.20 0.28 10.26
C TYR A 104 -5.90 1.49 9.63
N GLN A 105 -7.13 1.80 10.03
CA GLN A 105 -7.82 3.01 9.57
C GLN A 105 -7.11 4.30 10.04
N ASP A 106 -6.47 4.30 11.19
CA ASP A 106 -5.62 5.42 11.62
C ASP A 106 -4.35 5.52 10.77
N VAL A 107 -3.76 4.42 10.32
CA VAL A 107 -2.67 4.43 9.33
C VAL A 107 -3.14 5.07 8.03
N CYS A 108 -4.27 4.65 7.47
CA CYS A 108 -4.85 5.24 6.25
C CYS A 108 -5.07 6.75 6.38
N LYS A 109 -5.60 7.21 7.52
CA LYS A 109 -5.79 8.61 7.82
C LYS A 109 -4.48 9.39 7.87
N ASN A 110 -3.46 8.84 8.54
CA ASN A 110 -2.15 9.47 8.64
C ASN A 110 -1.46 9.57 7.26
N VAL A 111 -1.55 8.53 6.43
CA VAL A 111 -1.04 8.55 5.06
C VAL A 111 -1.78 9.58 4.19
N SER A 112 -3.11 9.65 4.30
CA SER A 112 -3.90 10.68 3.59
C SER A 112 -3.48 12.08 3.99
N GLN A 113 -3.28 12.34 5.29
CA GLN A 113 -2.81 13.63 5.80
C GLN A 113 -1.38 13.95 5.33
N LEU A 114 -0.50 12.95 5.29
CA LEU A 114 0.85 13.13 4.76
C LEU A 114 0.81 13.57 3.29
N ILE A 115 -0.01 12.92 2.47
CA ILE A 115 -0.19 13.25 1.06
C ILE A 115 -0.71 14.68 0.92
N ASP A 116 -1.84 15.02 1.56
CA ASP A 116 -2.43 16.36 1.48
C ASP A 116 -1.47 17.45 1.92
N ASN A 117 -0.79 17.25 3.06
CA ASN A 117 0.20 18.20 3.58
C ASN A 117 1.40 18.36 2.64
N SER A 118 1.87 17.27 2.02
CA SER A 118 3.01 17.30 1.10
C SER A 118 2.67 18.09 -0.17
N PHE A 119 1.46 17.95 -0.69
CA PHE A 119 0.96 18.77 -1.80
C PHE A 119 0.80 20.23 -1.38
N LEU A 120 0.19 20.49 -0.24
CA LEU A 120 -0.04 21.83 0.29
C LEU A 120 1.26 22.61 0.48
N ILE A 121 2.27 21.99 1.09
CA ILE A 121 3.57 22.61 1.36
C ILE A 121 4.31 22.99 0.07
N ARG A 122 4.22 22.18 -0.98
CA ARG A 122 4.96 22.37 -2.23
C ARG A 122 4.24 23.23 -3.26
N LEU A 123 2.90 23.18 -3.27
CA LEU A 123 2.09 23.77 -4.33
C LEU A 123 1.06 24.79 -3.83
N GLY A 124 0.94 24.95 -2.52
CA GLY A 124 -0.01 25.89 -1.89
C GLY A 124 -1.47 25.40 -1.87
N ASN A 125 -2.38 26.25 -1.40
CA ASN A 125 -3.79 25.89 -1.14
C ASN A 125 -4.56 25.44 -2.39
N ASN A 126 -4.16 25.90 -3.56
CA ASN A 126 -4.83 25.57 -4.82
C ASN A 126 -4.15 24.40 -5.57
N TYR A 127 -3.43 23.51 -4.83
CA TYR A 127 -2.68 22.42 -5.45
C TYR A 127 -3.54 21.52 -6.35
N LYS A 128 -4.84 21.39 -6.08
CA LYS A 128 -5.77 20.59 -6.86
C LYS A 128 -6.01 21.14 -8.28
N ASP A 129 -5.73 22.43 -8.50
CA ASP A 129 -5.86 23.09 -9.81
C ASP A 129 -4.54 23.02 -10.62
N THR A 130 -3.50 22.39 -10.07
CA THR A 130 -2.18 22.33 -10.72
C THR A 130 -2.04 21.14 -11.65
N TYR A 131 -1.15 21.28 -12.66
CA TYR A 131 -0.77 20.17 -13.52
C TYR A 131 -0.17 18.99 -12.74
N LYS A 132 0.57 19.27 -11.66
CA LYS A 132 1.16 18.24 -10.79
C LYS A 132 0.09 17.37 -10.13
N TRP A 133 -1.03 17.96 -9.72
CA TRP A 133 -2.16 17.19 -9.17
C TRP A 133 -2.79 16.27 -10.24
N VAL A 134 -2.93 16.76 -11.48
CA VAL A 134 -3.41 15.92 -12.58
C VAL A 134 -2.46 14.75 -12.86
N GLN A 135 -1.14 14.98 -12.81
CA GLN A 135 -0.15 13.91 -12.95
C GLN A 135 -0.23 12.91 -11.79
N ALA A 136 -0.30 13.39 -10.55
CA ALA A 136 -0.43 12.54 -9.36
C ALA A 136 -1.65 11.60 -9.42
N ASN A 137 -2.80 12.11 -9.88
CA ASN A 137 -3.99 11.29 -10.10
C ASN A 137 -3.78 10.21 -11.18
N LYS A 138 -3.05 10.51 -12.25
CA LYS A 138 -2.70 9.50 -13.26
C LYS A 138 -1.78 8.43 -12.70
N ILE A 139 -0.81 8.82 -11.87
CA ILE A 139 0.11 7.90 -11.19
C ILE A 139 -0.68 7.00 -10.24
N PHE A 140 -1.53 7.57 -9.39
CA PHE A 140 -2.38 6.83 -8.47
C PHE A 140 -3.27 5.82 -9.21
N ASN A 141 -3.97 6.25 -10.26
CA ASN A 141 -4.82 5.37 -11.05
C ASN A 141 -4.02 4.23 -11.70
N LYS A 142 -2.82 4.52 -12.22
CA LYS A 142 -1.97 3.48 -12.82
C LYS A 142 -1.47 2.49 -11.77
N ALA A 143 -1.03 2.97 -10.62
CA ALA A 143 -0.61 2.13 -9.50
C ALA A 143 -1.77 1.25 -9.00
N THR A 144 -2.98 1.80 -8.90
CA THR A 144 -4.19 1.03 -8.53
C THR A 144 -4.48 -0.09 -9.52
N LEU A 145 -4.34 0.15 -10.83
CA LEU A 145 -4.52 -0.91 -11.85
C LEU A 145 -3.45 -1.99 -11.73
N LEU A 146 -2.21 -1.63 -11.43
CA LEU A 146 -1.13 -2.60 -11.21
C LEU A 146 -1.36 -3.41 -9.92
N GLU A 147 -1.93 -2.79 -8.88
CA GLU A 147 -2.36 -3.48 -7.66
C GLU A 147 -3.47 -4.50 -7.96
N VAL A 148 -4.44 -4.14 -8.81
CA VAL A 148 -5.48 -5.08 -9.27
C VAL A 148 -4.87 -6.27 -10.02
N ASP A 149 -3.89 -6.04 -10.89
CA ASP A 149 -3.19 -7.12 -11.59
C ASP A 149 -2.41 -8.00 -10.61
N PHE A 150 -1.77 -7.41 -9.60
CA PHE A 150 -1.09 -8.13 -8.51
C PHE A 150 -2.06 -9.06 -7.75
N TRP A 151 -3.25 -8.58 -7.41
CA TRP A 151 -4.28 -9.42 -6.78
C TRP A 151 -4.77 -10.54 -7.71
N ASN A 152 -4.98 -10.25 -9.00
CA ASN A 152 -5.39 -11.23 -10.00
C ASN A 152 -4.33 -12.32 -10.23
N MET A 153 -3.07 -12.05 -9.96
CA MET A 153 -1.98 -13.04 -10.01
C MET A 153 -2.29 -14.25 -9.12
N ALA A 154 -2.86 -14.02 -7.93
CA ALA A 154 -3.21 -15.08 -6.99
C ALA A 154 -4.40 -15.96 -7.44
N LEU A 155 -5.10 -15.58 -8.51
CA LEU A 155 -6.24 -16.32 -9.07
C LEU A 155 -5.84 -17.23 -10.26
N LYS A 156 -4.57 -17.23 -10.66
CA LYS A 156 -4.02 -18.05 -11.75
C LYS A 156 -3.58 -19.40 -11.22
#